data_8a1c848884a1a0158d6a4f507c937df6
#
_entry.id   8a1c848884a1a0158d6a4f507c937df6
#
_cell.length_a   1.000
_cell.length_b   1.000
_cell.length_c   1.000
_cell.angle_alpha   90.00
_cell.angle_beta   90.00
_cell.angle_gamma   90.00
#
_symmetry.space_group_name_H-M   'P 1'
#
loop_
_entity.id
_entity.type
_entity.pdbx_description
1 polymer ?
#
loop_
_entity_poly.entity_id
_entity_poly.type
_entity_poly.pdbx_seq_one_letter_code
_entity_poly.pdbx_strand_id
1 'polypeptide(L)'
;MITKGAVRQQDVKNKKHSYKITIIHPSVGVNWSGGSEIFAIEMTRHLAAFFDVELLSGAECGEFSHLSGGIPRAYTYDFINQPLIKNLVHRFANHPEIIIEHFTNFLPCVTRCLNNSTDLIFPCNDYGGLAIAAAVRAIKGTPILYTEHNGLLAQGKCVTRNLHFSPESLVVLDEKTAVFARNLKPIQRVSVIPNGVDLEQFTPQGNKIEFGLTKPLVLCVASLNRNNHKRVDLAINAVSRLPQASLLLCGDGPDKDYYQAQCDKLLGSNRFKICTFPFQKMPEVYRSADIFTLPSINEPFGLAYIEAMASGLPVVATDDKMRRDIIGDSGILCNVTNPKIYADALRKVLKNNYQQKSRNNAFRFSWDIIALKYRDLILETINIAKEVKGQRLNVEG
;
A
#
# COMPACT_ATOMS: atom_id res chain seq x y z
N MET A 1 29.07 22.84 5.48
CA MET A 1 28.28 23.31 6.64
C MET A 1 26.91 23.67 6.14
N ILE A 2 25.96 22.75 6.18
CA ILE A 2 24.54 23.05 5.96
C ILE A 2 23.89 22.80 7.32
N THR A 3 23.52 23.91 7.94
CA THR A 3 22.92 23.99 9.25
C THR A 3 21.63 23.19 9.30
N LYS A 4 21.54 22.34 10.30
CA LYS A 4 20.37 21.61 10.75
C LYS A 4 19.17 22.53 10.87
N GLY A 5 18.30 22.53 9.87
CA GLY A 5 16.92 22.94 10.03
C GLY A 5 16.19 21.87 10.80
N ALA A 6 16.37 21.81 12.09
CA ALA A 6 15.47 21.13 12.99
C ALA A 6 14.12 21.85 12.87
N VAL A 7 13.21 21.29 12.07
CA VAL A 7 11.78 21.59 12.24
C VAL A 7 11.50 21.27 13.69
N ARG A 8 11.26 22.31 14.49
CA ARG A 8 11.00 22.19 15.91
C ARG A 8 9.80 21.29 16.11
N GLN A 9 10.02 20.10 16.63
CA GLN A 9 8.99 19.18 17.13
C GLN A 9 8.07 19.84 18.19
N GLN A 10 8.35 21.07 18.59
CA GLN A 10 7.58 21.79 19.62
C GLN A 10 6.34 22.52 19.12
N ASP A 11 6.22 22.82 17.81
CA ASP A 11 5.04 23.56 17.28
C ASP A 11 3.93 22.66 16.74
N VAL A 12 4.10 21.33 16.73
CA VAL A 12 3.11 20.35 16.24
C VAL A 12 2.23 19.76 17.35
N LYS A 13 2.39 20.15 18.61
CA LYS A 13 1.36 19.91 19.65
C LYS A 13 0.16 20.81 19.42
N ASN A 14 -0.39 20.75 18.23
CA ASN A 14 -1.57 21.48 17.85
C ASN A 14 -2.80 20.76 18.37
N LYS A 15 -3.69 21.55 18.92
CA LYS A 15 -5.06 21.32 19.34
C LYS A 15 -5.69 20.14 18.55
N LYS A 16 -5.92 19.01 19.19
CA LYS A 16 -6.68 17.89 18.61
C LYS A 16 -8.00 18.44 18.14
N HIS A 17 -8.30 18.29 16.83
CA HIS A 17 -9.58 18.72 16.28
C HIS A 17 -10.69 17.80 16.81
N SER A 18 -11.84 18.36 17.12
CA SER A 18 -13.00 17.61 17.62
C SER A 18 -13.71 16.77 16.54
N TYR A 19 -13.23 16.77 15.30
CA TYR A 19 -13.82 15.99 14.19
C TYR A 19 -13.59 14.51 14.39
N LYS A 20 -14.64 13.72 14.11
CA LYS A 20 -14.58 12.27 14.10
C LYS A 20 -14.41 11.74 12.68
N ILE A 21 -13.35 10.97 12.47
CA ILE A 21 -13.00 10.36 11.19
C ILE A 21 -13.21 8.85 11.29
N THR A 22 -14.07 8.31 10.45
CA THR A 22 -14.29 6.86 10.37
C THR A 22 -13.55 6.28 9.17
N ILE A 23 -12.52 5.49 9.42
CA ILE A 23 -11.76 4.73 8.43
C ILE A 23 -12.41 3.35 8.29
N ILE A 24 -12.56 2.85 7.05
CA ILE A 24 -13.22 1.57 6.78
C ILE A 24 -12.28 0.65 6.00
N HIS A 25 -11.94 -0.51 6.58
CA HIS A 25 -11.24 -1.58 5.89
C HIS A 25 -11.52 -2.95 6.52
N PRO A 26 -12.58 -3.67 6.09
CA PRO A 26 -13.05 -4.92 6.72
C PRO A 26 -12.06 -6.10 6.69
N SER A 27 -10.99 -6.04 5.90
CA SER A 27 -9.95 -7.10 5.89
C SER A 27 -8.84 -6.88 6.91
N VAL A 28 -8.75 -5.70 7.51
CA VAL A 28 -7.71 -5.39 8.51
C VAL A 28 -7.91 -6.22 9.76
N GLY A 29 -6.80 -6.69 10.34
CA GLY A 29 -6.78 -7.48 11.57
C GLY A 29 -7.01 -8.98 11.38
N VAL A 30 -7.37 -9.44 10.18
CA VAL A 30 -7.41 -10.86 9.80
C VAL A 30 -6.12 -11.28 9.10
N ASN A 31 -5.96 -12.54 8.69
CA ASN A 31 -4.69 -13.09 8.14
C ASN A 31 -4.21 -12.46 6.81
N TRP A 32 -4.83 -11.40 6.33
CA TRP A 32 -4.43 -10.69 5.13
C TRP A 32 -3.69 -9.40 5.49
N SER A 33 -2.49 -9.24 4.93
CA SER A 33 -1.68 -8.03 5.07
C SER A 33 -1.24 -7.56 3.67
N GLY A 34 -2.08 -6.76 3.03
CA GLY A 34 -1.75 -6.08 1.78
C GLY A 34 -1.37 -4.62 2.03
N GLY A 35 -1.02 -3.92 0.97
CA GLY A 35 -0.64 -2.50 1.06
C GLY A 35 -1.77 -1.59 1.56
N SER A 36 -3.03 -1.87 1.21
CA SER A 36 -4.19 -1.09 1.66
C SER A 36 -4.52 -1.33 3.13
N GLU A 37 -4.32 -2.55 3.63
CA GLU A 37 -4.50 -2.91 5.03
C GLU A 37 -3.48 -2.20 5.92
N ILE A 38 -2.20 -2.24 5.52
CA ILE A 38 -1.11 -1.52 6.20
C ILE A 38 -1.38 -0.01 6.18
N PHE A 39 -1.78 0.53 5.03
CA PHE A 39 -2.15 1.93 4.91
C PHE A 39 -3.27 2.31 5.89
N ALA A 40 -4.34 1.53 6.01
CA ALA A 40 -5.45 1.83 6.90
C ALA A 40 -5.02 1.84 8.38
N ILE A 41 -4.19 0.89 8.80
CA ILE A 41 -3.64 0.81 10.16
C ILE A 41 -2.76 2.03 10.46
N GLU A 42 -1.78 2.31 9.60
CA GLU A 42 -0.82 3.38 9.80
C GLU A 42 -1.50 4.76 9.73
N MET A 43 -2.45 4.93 8.82
CA MET A 43 -3.22 6.16 8.71
C MET A 43 -4.07 6.39 9.96
N THR A 44 -4.72 5.35 10.49
CA THR A 44 -5.46 5.43 11.75
C THR A 44 -4.57 5.88 12.90
N ARG A 45 -3.41 5.23 13.06
CA ARG A 45 -2.45 5.52 14.13
C ARG A 45 -1.95 6.97 14.09
N HIS A 46 -1.58 7.46 12.89
CA HIS A 46 -1.01 8.80 12.76
C HIS A 46 -2.06 9.90 12.78
N LEU A 47 -3.26 9.67 12.22
CA LEU A 47 -4.34 10.66 12.27
C LEU A 47 -4.96 10.80 13.66
N ALA A 48 -4.85 9.80 14.54
CA ALA A 48 -5.30 9.87 15.92
C ALA A 48 -4.61 10.99 16.74
N ALA A 49 -3.43 11.45 16.29
CA ALA A 49 -2.76 12.62 16.87
C ALA A 49 -3.52 13.94 16.58
N PHE A 50 -4.35 13.99 15.54
CA PHE A 50 -5.02 15.19 15.06
C PHE A 50 -6.54 15.17 15.21
N PHE A 51 -7.16 13.98 15.21
CA PHE A 51 -8.60 13.79 15.17
C PHE A 51 -9.07 12.73 16.17
N ASP A 52 -10.36 12.65 16.39
CA ASP A 52 -11.00 11.45 16.94
C ASP A 52 -11.17 10.43 15.79
N VAL A 53 -10.44 9.32 15.85
CA VAL A 53 -10.39 8.35 14.73
C VAL A 53 -10.90 7.00 15.18
N GLU A 54 -11.76 6.39 14.37
CA GLU A 54 -12.10 4.96 14.51
C GLU A 54 -11.80 4.21 13.20
N LEU A 55 -11.33 2.96 13.32
CA LEU A 55 -11.12 2.03 12.21
C LEU A 55 -12.16 0.91 12.30
N LEU A 56 -13.00 0.77 11.28
CA LEU A 56 -13.88 -0.39 11.12
C LEU A 56 -13.12 -1.52 10.43
N SER A 57 -12.76 -2.55 11.18
CA SER A 57 -11.86 -3.64 10.79
C SER A 57 -12.52 -5.01 10.90
N GLY A 58 -11.91 -6.03 10.28
CA GLY A 58 -12.41 -7.40 10.32
C GLY A 58 -12.10 -8.12 11.63
N ALA A 59 -11.05 -7.69 12.35
CA ALA A 59 -10.71 -8.13 13.69
C ALA A 59 -10.14 -6.97 14.50
N GLU A 60 -10.17 -7.06 15.81
CA GLU A 60 -9.55 -6.07 16.68
C GLU A 60 -8.02 -6.05 16.46
N CYS A 61 -7.48 -4.88 16.13
CA CYS A 61 -6.07 -4.70 15.78
C CYS A 61 -5.44 -3.46 16.44
N GLY A 62 -5.97 -2.99 17.55
CA GLY A 62 -5.46 -1.88 18.34
C GLY A 62 -6.56 -1.01 18.96
N GLU A 63 -6.15 0.00 19.70
CA GLU A 63 -7.01 0.89 20.50
C GLU A 63 -8.13 1.57 19.68
N PHE A 64 -7.85 1.92 18.42
CA PHE A 64 -8.80 2.65 17.57
C PHE A 64 -9.67 1.72 16.70
N SER A 65 -9.47 0.40 16.77
CA SER A 65 -10.17 -0.56 15.93
C SER A 65 -11.48 -1.04 16.54
N HIS A 66 -12.48 -1.19 15.67
CA HIS A 66 -13.78 -1.77 16.03
C HIS A 66 -14.21 -2.74 14.95
N LEU A 67 -14.89 -3.82 15.34
CA LEU A 67 -15.38 -4.79 14.38
C LEU A 67 -16.36 -4.15 13.39
N SER A 68 -16.15 -4.40 12.12
CA SER A 68 -17.01 -3.94 11.03
C SER A 68 -18.38 -4.66 11.00
N GLY A 69 -18.45 -5.84 11.60
CA GLY A 69 -19.70 -6.61 11.80
C GLY A 69 -20.06 -7.56 10.67
N GLY A 70 -19.32 -7.57 9.58
CA GLY A 70 -19.50 -8.53 8.46
C GLY A 70 -18.49 -9.67 8.49
N ILE A 71 -18.44 -10.42 7.38
CA ILE A 71 -17.54 -11.57 7.21
C ILE A 71 -16.33 -11.14 6.37
N PRO A 72 -15.12 -11.07 6.95
CA PRO A 72 -13.91 -10.77 6.19
C PRO A 72 -13.62 -11.82 5.11
N ARG A 73 -13.10 -11.38 3.96
CA ARG A 73 -12.80 -12.26 2.81
C ARG A 73 -11.85 -13.42 3.15
N ALA A 74 -10.96 -13.24 4.12
CA ALA A 74 -10.04 -14.28 4.55
C ALA A 74 -10.74 -15.53 5.06
N TYR A 75 -11.90 -15.39 5.71
CA TYR A 75 -12.65 -16.54 6.24
C TYR A 75 -13.43 -17.30 5.16
N THR A 76 -13.75 -16.65 4.06
CA THR A 76 -14.51 -17.28 2.95
C THR A 76 -13.60 -17.79 1.84
N TYR A 77 -12.36 -17.30 1.76
CA TYR A 77 -11.44 -17.58 0.67
C TYR A 77 -11.17 -19.09 0.49
N ASP A 78 -10.78 -19.78 1.56
CA ASP A 78 -10.45 -21.19 1.50
C ASP A 78 -11.67 -22.04 1.14
N PHE A 79 -12.84 -21.72 1.70
CA PHE A 79 -14.09 -22.41 1.41
C PHE A 79 -14.50 -22.25 -0.05
N ILE A 80 -14.48 -21.03 -0.57
CA ILE A 80 -14.89 -20.70 -1.95
C ILE A 80 -13.94 -21.35 -2.97
N ASN A 81 -12.66 -21.46 -2.64
CA ASN A 81 -11.65 -22.02 -3.54
C ASN A 81 -11.54 -23.55 -3.48
N GLN A 82 -12.37 -24.26 -2.70
CA GLN A 82 -12.45 -25.71 -2.75
C GLN A 82 -12.85 -26.19 -4.16
N PRO A 83 -12.27 -27.30 -4.69
CA PRO A 83 -12.45 -27.73 -6.08
C PRO A 83 -13.90 -27.87 -6.53
N LEU A 84 -14.79 -28.34 -5.65
CA LEU A 84 -16.21 -28.53 -5.93
C LEU A 84 -17.01 -27.23 -6.00
N ILE A 85 -16.61 -26.22 -5.21
CA ILE A 85 -17.32 -24.94 -5.07
C ILE A 85 -16.78 -23.92 -6.06
N LYS A 86 -15.46 -23.93 -6.27
CA LYS A 86 -14.75 -22.97 -7.11
C LYS A 86 -15.37 -22.82 -8.50
N ASN A 87 -15.59 -23.93 -9.20
CA ASN A 87 -16.14 -23.89 -10.57
C ASN A 87 -17.56 -23.35 -10.64
N LEU A 88 -18.35 -23.55 -9.60
CA LEU A 88 -19.72 -23.04 -9.52
C LEU A 88 -19.74 -21.54 -9.22
N VAL A 89 -19.00 -21.11 -8.20
CA VAL A 89 -19.07 -19.73 -7.69
C VAL A 89 -18.32 -18.75 -8.58
N HIS A 90 -17.14 -19.13 -9.12
CA HIS A 90 -16.38 -18.31 -10.06
C HIS A 90 -17.05 -18.14 -11.43
N ARG A 91 -18.11 -18.92 -11.72
CA ARG A 91 -18.95 -18.71 -12.90
C ARG A 91 -19.79 -17.44 -12.81
N PHE A 92 -20.11 -16.99 -11.59
CA PHE A 92 -20.91 -15.79 -11.33
C PHE A 92 -20.06 -14.57 -10.95
N ALA A 93 -18.87 -14.77 -10.39
CA ALA A 93 -17.99 -13.68 -9.97
C ALA A 93 -16.52 -14.11 -9.97
N ASN A 94 -15.63 -13.22 -10.41
CA ASN A 94 -14.18 -13.49 -10.41
C ASN A 94 -13.60 -13.55 -8.98
N HIS A 95 -14.17 -12.78 -8.05
CA HIS A 95 -13.72 -12.64 -6.65
C HIS A 95 -14.94 -12.66 -5.71
N PRO A 96 -15.60 -13.82 -5.54
CA PRO A 96 -16.82 -13.92 -4.74
C PRO A 96 -16.58 -13.62 -3.25
N GLU A 97 -15.38 -13.92 -2.72
CA GLU A 97 -14.96 -13.60 -1.35
C GLU A 97 -15.01 -12.08 -1.07
N ILE A 98 -14.64 -11.26 -2.05
CA ILE A 98 -14.72 -9.80 -1.95
C ILE A 98 -16.17 -9.32 -1.93
N ILE A 99 -17.02 -9.93 -2.77
CA ILE A 99 -18.45 -9.57 -2.83
C ILE A 99 -19.14 -9.90 -1.50
N ILE A 100 -18.87 -11.06 -0.91
CA ILE A 100 -19.42 -11.49 0.37
C ILE A 100 -18.97 -10.51 1.47
N GLU A 101 -17.67 -10.17 1.51
CA GLU A 101 -17.13 -9.20 2.47
C GLU A 101 -17.87 -7.86 2.35
N HIS A 102 -17.99 -7.32 1.13
CA HIS A 102 -18.63 -6.02 0.91
C HIS A 102 -20.11 -6.04 1.27
N PHE A 103 -20.83 -7.09 0.89
CA PHE A 103 -22.27 -7.21 1.15
C PHE A 103 -22.56 -7.36 2.64
N THR A 104 -21.84 -8.23 3.34
CA THR A 104 -22.06 -8.50 4.77
C THR A 104 -21.65 -7.33 5.68
N ASN A 105 -20.64 -6.54 5.27
CA ASN A 105 -20.21 -5.36 6.01
C ASN A 105 -21.07 -4.10 5.73
N PHE A 106 -21.88 -4.10 4.67
CA PHE A 106 -22.58 -2.88 4.26
C PHE A 106 -23.49 -2.31 5.36
N LEU A 107 -24.48 -3.09 5.81
CA LEU A 107 -25.46 -2.62 6.79
C LEU A 107 -24.85 -2.31 8.16
N PRO A 108 -24.01 -3.18 8.76
CA PRO A 108 -23.36 -2.89 10.04
C PRO A 108 -22.53 -1.61 10.02
N CYS A 109 -21.71 -1.40 8.97
CA CYS A 109 -20.88 -0.21 8.85
C CYS A 109 -21.72 1.07 8.65
N VAL A 110 -22.75 1.03 7.79
CA VAL A 110 -23.66 2.16 7.58
C VAL A 110 -24.33 2.53 8.90
N THR A 111 -24.90 1.56 9.62
CA THR A 111 -25.57 1.79 10.91
C THR A 111 -24.62 2.42 11.93
N ARG A 112 -23.39 1.91 12.02
CA ARG A 112 -22.38 2.45 12.94
C ARG A 112 -22.01 3.89 12.60
N CYS A 113 -21.73 4.20 11.33
CA CYS A 113 -21.42 5.56 10.89
C CYS A 113 -22.58 6.53 11.15
N LEU A 114 -23.82 6.07 10.98
CA LEU A 114 -25.00 6.87 11.27
C LEU A 114 -25.17 7.14 12.77
N ASN A 115 -24.87 6.18 13.64
CA ASN A 115 -25.03 6.32 15.09
C ASN A 115 -23.88 7.11 15.75
N ASN A 116 -22.70 7.10 15.17
CA ASN A 116 -21.47 7.61 15.80
C ASN A 116 -21.09 9.06 15.42
N SER A 117 -21.97 9.84 14.84
CA SER A 117 -21.73 11.27 14.49
C SER A 117 -20.43 11.51 13.70
N THR A 118 -20.17 10.65 12.71
CA THR A 118 -18.98 10.74 11.85
C THR A 118 -18.99 12.03 11.01
N ASP A 119 -17.90 12.82 11.08
CA ASP A 119 -17.73 14.06 10.34
C ASP A 119 -17.14 13.84 8.94
N LEU A 120 -16.35 12.77 8.74
CA LEU A 120 -15.80 12.37 7.46
C LEU A 120 -15.63 10.85 7.42
N ILE A 121 -15.97 10.23 6.28
CA ILE A 121 -15.74 8.80 6.05
C ILE A 121 -14.55 8.65 5.11
N PHE A 122 -13.61 7.79 5.52
CA PHE A 122 -12.39 7.50 4.78
C PHE A 122 -12.29 5.99 4.48
N PRO A 123 -12.97 5.51 3.42
CA PRO A 123 -12.84 4.12 3.00
C PRO A 123 -11.45 3.87 2.39
N CYS A 124 -10.78 2.81 2.87
CA CYS A 124 -9.49 2.33 2.37
C CYS A 124 -9.60 1.00 1.63
N ASN A 125 -10.79 0.40 1.61
CA ASN A 125 -11.13 -0.79 0.83
C ASN A 125 -11.97 -0.38 -0.37
N ASP A 126 -11.61 -0.72 -1.53
CA ASP A 126 -12.22 -0.50 -2.84
C ASP A 126 -13.74 -0.09 -2.83
N TYR A 127 -14.50 -0.41 -3.86
CA TYR A 127 -15.89 0.03 -4.07
C TYR A 127 -16.86 -0.30 -2.91
N GLY A 128 -16.62 -1.36 -2.13
CA GLY A 128 -17.48 -1.70 -0.98
C GLY A 128 -17.48 -0.63 0.10
N GLY A 129 -16.32 -0.11 0.45
CA GLY A 129 -16.21 1.02 1.38
C GLY A 129 -16.80 2.31 0.82
N LEU A 130 -16.62 2.56 -0.48
CA LEU A 130 -17.23 3.70 -1.16
C LEU A 130 -18.75 3.60 -1.19
N ALA A 131 -19.33 2.41 -1.36
CA ALA A 131 -20.78 2.21 -1.31
C ALA A 131 -21.34 2.52 0.09
N ILE A 132 -20.66 2.06 1.16
CA ILE A 132 -21.01 2.39 2.55
C ILE A 132 -20.96 3.91 2.74
N ALA A 133 -19.87 4.55 2.36
CA ALA A 133 -19.69 6.00 2.50
C ALA A 133 -20.74 6.80 1.72
N ALA A 134 -21.09 6.37 0.50
CA ALA A 134 -22.13 6.99 -0.32
C ALA A 134 -23.52 6.88 0.30
N ALA A 135 -23.85 5.74 0.92
CA ALA A 135 -25.11 5.57 1.63
C ALA A 135 -25.23 6.51 2.85
N VAL A 136 -24.17 6.61 3.65
CA VAL A 136 -24.13 7.54 4.79
C VAL A 136 -24.21 8.98 4.34
N ARG A 137 -23.49 9.35 3.26
CA ARG A 137 -23.56 10.70 2.67
C ARG A 137 -24.97 11.04 2.19
N ALA A 138 -25.66 10.10 1.57
CA ALA A 138 -27.05 10.32 1.11
C ALA A 138 -28.02 10.63 2.27
N ILE A 139 -27.77 10.10 3.47
CA ILE A 139 -28.62 10.27 4.66
C ILE A 139 -28.20 11.49 5.48
N LYS A 140 -26.88 11.66 5.75
CA LYS A 140 -26.37 12.69 6.66
C LYS A 140 -25.59 13.84 5.99
N GLY A 141 -25.26 13.68 4.71
CA GLY A 141 -24.39 14.64 4.01
C GLY A 141 -22.92 14.56 4.48
N THR A 142 -22.49 13.44 5.07
CA THR A 142 -21.11 13.24 5.54
C THR A 142 -20.17 13.14 4.35
N PRO A 143 -19.10 13.97 4.26
CA PRO A 143 -18.17 13.96 3.14
C PRO A 143 -17.30 12.70 3.11
N ILE A 144 -16.82 12.37 1.90
CA ILE A 144 -16.00 11.19 1.61
C ILE A 144 -14.62 11.66 1.15
N LEU A 145 -13.57 11.18 1.82
CA LEU A 145 -12.21 11.18 1.29
C LEU A 145 -11.86 9.74 0.92
N TYR A 146 -11.35 9.51 -0.28
CA TYR A 146 -11.00 8.17 -0.75
C TYR A 146 -9.59 8.14 -1.32
N THR A 147 -8.82 7.08 -0.99
CA THR A 147 -7.51 6.82 -1.60
C THR A 147 -7.59 5.63 -2.54
N GLU A 148 -7.22 5.85 -3.80
CA GLU A 148 -7.16 4.82 -4.82
C GLU A 148 -5.80 4.11 -4.81
N HIS A 149 -5.79 2.84 -4.40
CA HIS A 149 -4.57 2.06 -4.25
C HIS A 149 -4.17 1.25 -5.48
N ASN A 150 -5.11 0.99 -6.40
CA ASN A 150 -4.85 0.15 -7.58
C ASN A 150 -4.24 0.93 -8.76
N GLY A 151 -4.31 2.26 -8.72
CA GLY A 151 -3.78 3.10 -9.79
C GLY A 151 -4.31 2.71 -11.17
N LEU A 152 -3.43 2.62 -12.16
CA LEU A 152 -3.79 2.25 -13.53
C LEU A 152 -3.68 0.75 -13.82
N LEU A 153 -3.64 -0.11 -12.82
CA LEU A 153 -3.80 -1.55 -13.03
C LEU A 153 -5.11 -1.84 -13.78
N ALA A 154 -5.09 -2.89 -14.61
CA ALA A 154 -6.22 -3.24 -15.49
C ALA A 154 -6.77 -2.03 -16.26
N GLN A 155 -5.86 -1.17 -16.77
CA GLN A 155 -6.21 0.03 -17.55
C GLN A 155 -7.06 1.06 -16.77
N GLY A 156 -6.89 1.13 -15.45
CA GLY A 156 -7.60 2.11 -14.61
C GLY A 156 -9.07 1.77 -14.34
N LYS A 157 -9.49 0.50 -14.54
CA LYS A 157 -10.89 0.08 -14.28
C LYS A 157 -11.36 0.41 -12.86
N CYS A 158 -10.49 0.26 -11.86
CA CYS A 158 -10.83 0.61 -10.47
C CYS A 158 -11.07 2.12 -10.32
N VAL A 159 -10.17 2.95 -10.84
CA VAL A 159 -10.33 4.42 -10.84
C VAL A 159 -11.64 4.81 -11.51
N THR A 160 -11.92 4.28 -12.70
CA THR A 160 -13.14 4.58 -13.46
C THR A 160 -14.39 4.22 -12.67
N ARG A 161 -14.45 2.99 -12.11
CA ARG A 161 -15.57 2.53 -11.28
C ARG A 161 -15.75 3.40 -10.04
N ASN A 162 -14.66 3.69 -9.33
CA ASN A 162 -14.69 4.37 -8.04
C ASN A 162 -15.07 5.86 -8.17
N LEU A 163 -14.76 6.48 -9.30
CA LEU A 163 -15.20 7.85 -9.63
C LEU A 163 -16.72 8.02 -9.76
N HIS A 164 -17.50 6.94 -9.98
CA HIS A 164 -18.96 7.01 -9.97
C HIS A 164 -19.53 7.37 -8.59
N PHE A 165 -18.82 7.03 -7.52
CA PHE A 165 -19.22 7.40 -6.15
C PHE A 165 -18.98 8.89 -5.83
N SER A 166 -18.23 9.60 -6.67
CA SER A 166 -17.98 11.04 -6.53
C SER A 166 -17.54 11.45 -5.11
N PRO A 167 -16.43 10.90 -4.57
CA PRO A 167 -15.93 11.36 -3.27
C PRO A 167 -15.61 12.85 -3.32
N GLU A 168 -15.79 13.57 -2.25
CA GLU A 168 -15.47 15.01 -2.17
C GLU A 168 -13.97 15.24 -2.41
N SER A 169 -13.12 14.32 -1.96
CA SER A 169 -11.68 14.31 -2.27
C SER A 169 -11.22 12.91 -2.67
N LEU A 170 -10.55 12.82 -3.82
CA LEU A 170 -9.86 11.62 -4.28
C LEU A 170 -8.36 11.80 -4.12
N VAL A 171 -7.72 10.88 -3.41
CA VAL A 171 -6.27 10.77 -3.36
C VAL A 171 -5.81 9.64 -4.30
N VAL A 172 -4.76 9.91 -5.05
CA VAL A 172 -4.06 8.92 -5.87
C VAL A 172 -2.57 8.93 -5.54
N LEU A 173 -1.87 7.86 -5.85
CA LEU A 173 -0.49 7.67 -5.43
C LEU A 173 0.54 8.27 -6.40
N ASP A 174 0.12 8.64 -7.59
CA ASP A 174 0.99 9.17 -8.65
C ASP A 174 0.26 10.12 -9.60
N GLU A 175 1.04 10.98 -10.26
CA GLU A 175 0.52 12.01 -11.17
C GLU A 175 -0.12 11.42 -12.44
N LYS A 176 0.35 10.27 -12.93
CA LYS A 176 -0.24 9.63 -14.11
C LYS A 176 -1.69 9.21 -13.84
N THR A 177 -1.93 8.63 -12.65
CA THR A 177 -3.27 8.29 -12.18
C THR A 177 -4.12 9.54 -11.94
N ALA A 178 -3.51 10.63 -11.42
CA ALA A 178 -4.22 11.90 -11.22
C ALA A 178 -4.70 12.50 -12.55
N VAL A 179 -3.84 12.55 -13.57
CA VAL A 179 -4.19 13.01 -14.91
C VAL A 179 -5.31 12.15 -15.51
N PHE A 180 -5.22 10.83 -15.37
CA PHE A 180 -6.26 9.91 -15.84
C PHE A 180 -7.61 10.19 -15.15
N ALA A 181 -7.63 10.36 -13.83
CA ALA A 181 -8.84 10.64 -13.07
C ALA A 181 -9.47 12.01 -13.44
N ARG A 182 -8.63 13.06 -13.59
CA ARG A 182 -9.08 14.40 -14.01
C ARG A 182 -9.63 14.40 -15.43
N ASN A 183 -9.05 13.62 -16.35
CA ASN A 183 -9.57 13.50 -17.72
C ASN A 183 -10.93 12.80 -17.76
N LEU A 184 -11.15 11.78 -16.90
CA LEU A 184 -12.46 11.11 -16.79
C LEU A 184 -13.52 12.00 -16.15
N LYS A 185 -13.14 12.78 -15.15
CA LYS A 185 -14.06 13.61 -14.38
C LYS A 185 -13.40 14.93 -13.99
N PRO A 186 -13.44 15.96 -14.89
CA PRO A 186 -12.72 17.23 -14.68
C PRO A 186 -13.06 17.98 -13.40
N ILE A 187 -14.29 17.82 -12.90
CA ILE A 187 -14.75 18.47 -11.65
C ILE A 187 -14.28 17.72 -10.37
N GLN A 188 -13.69 16.52 -10.51
CA GLN A 188 -13.23 15.76 -9.36
C GLN A 188 -12.00 16.41 -8.73
N ARG A 189 -12.05 16.63 -7.44
CA ARG A 189 -10.87 17.05 -6.65
C ARG A 189 -9.93 15.87 -6.51
N VAL A 190 -8.74 15.97 -7.09
CA VAL A 190 -7.73 14.91 -7.10
C VAL A 190 -6.42 15.46 -6.53
N SER A 191 -5.97 14.83 -5.45
CA SER A 191 -4.69 15.10 -4.79
C SER A 191 -3.72 13.93 -4.99
N VAL A 192 -2.44 14.22 -5.18
CA VAL A 192 -1.39 13.20 -5.25
C VAL A 192 -0.68 13.13 -3.90
N ILE A 193 -0.91 12.05 -3.16
CA ILE A 193 -0.25 11.80 -1.88
C ILE A 193 0.28 10.36 -1.92
N PRO A 194 1.61 10.16 -1.85
CA PRO A 194 2.20 8.82 -1.87
C PRO A 194 1.91 8.07 -0.57
N ASN A 195 2.12 6.75 -0.58
CA ASN A 195 2.12 5.96 0.65
C ASN A 195 3.32 6.29 1.54
N GLY A 196 3.21 5.96 2.81
CA GLY A 196 4.25 6.15 3.81
C GLY A 196 5.00 4.89 4.19
N VAL A 197 6.06 5.07 4.97
CA VAL A 197 6.85 4.03 5.62
C VAL A 197 7.18 4.44 7.06
N ASP A 198 7.14 3.46 7.96
CA ASP A 198 7.57 3.66 9.35
C ASP A 198 9.11 3.64 9.43
N LEU A 199 9.70 4.81 9.63
CA LEU A 199 11.17 4.97 9.67
C LEU A 199 11.80 4.48 10.98
N GLU A 200 11.04 4.21 12.02
CA GLU A 200 11.53 3.64 13.27
C GLU A 200 11.61 2.11 13.16
N GLN A 201 10.62 1.49 12.53
CA GLN A 201 10.62 0.06 12.26
C GLN A 201 11.59 -0.32 11.15
N PHE A 202 11.47 0.35 9.99
CA PHE A 202 12.34 0.15 8.83
C PHE A 202 13.58 1.05 8.96
N THR A 203 14.60 0.52 9.58
CA THR A 203 15.87 1.20 9.83
C THR A 203 17.05 0.26 9.54
N PRO A 204 18.22 0.77 9.13
CA PRO A 204 19.41 -0.06 8.94
C PRO A 204 19.93 -0.75 10.21
N GLN A 205 19.58 -0.21 11.38
CA GLN A 205 19.98 -0.72 12.69
C GLN A 205 18.97 -1.72 13.25
N GLY A 206 19.45 -2.74 13.95
CA GLY A 206 18.62 -3.73 14.62
C GLY A 206 18.95 -5.17 14.22
N ASN A 207 18.10 -6.10 14.63
CA ASN A 207 18.31 -7.53 14.41
C ASN A 207 18.22 -7.89 12.93
N LYS A 208 18.98 -8.92 12.53
CA LYS A 208 18.99 -9.55 11.22
C LYS A 208 18.62 -11.01 11.35
N ILE A 209 18.10 -11.58 10.28
CA ILE A 209 17.80 -13.01 10.19
C ILE A 209 18.93 -13.69 9.42
N GLU A 210 19.48 -14.75 9.99
CA GLU A 210 20.47 -15.59 9.29
C GLU A 210 19.72 -16.59 8.40
N PHE A 211 19.90 -16.45 7.07
CA PHE A 211 19.24 -17.30 6.10
C PHE A 211 20.08 -18.54 5.67
N GLY A 212 21.35 -18.60 6.06
CA GLY A 212 22.29 -19.63 5.61
C GLY A 212 22.69 -19.48 4.13
N LEU A 213 22.51 -18.29 3.56
CA LEU A 213 22.84 -17.97 2.16
C LEU A 213 24.11 -17.16 2.08
N THR A 214 24.88 -17.38 0.99
CA THR A 214 26.10 -16.60 0.72
C THR A 214 25.77 -15.15 0.35
N LYS A 215 26.64 -14.23 0.76
CA LYS A 215 26.57 -12.81 0.39
C LYS A 215 27.27 -12.56 -0.96
N PRO A 216 26.81 -11.57 -1.74
CA PRO A 216 25.73 -10.63 -1.44
C PRO A 216 24.35 -11.27 -1.58
N LEU A 217 23.43 -10.88 -0.69
CA LEU A 217 22.05 -11.36 -0.66
C LEU A 217 21.12 -10.35 -1.35
N VAL A 218 20.52 -10.76 -2.45
CA VAL A 218 19.53 -9.99 -3.20
C VAL A 218 18.13 -10.33 -2.68
N LEU A 219 17.42 -9.36 -2.16
CA LEU A 219 16.05 -9.50 -1.67
C LEU A 219 15.04 -9.07 -2.75
N CYS A 220 14.04 -9.92 -2.98
CA CYS A 220 12.85 -9.58 -3.75
C CYS A 220 11.59 -9.85 -2.89
N VAL A 221 10.78 -8.83 -2.66
CA VAL A 221 9.51 -8.96 -1.90
C VAL A 221 8.35 -8.80 -2.86
N ALA A 222 7.56 -9.85 -3.05
CA ALA A 222 6.47 -9.85 -4.02
C ALA A 222 5.45 -10.97 -3.75
N SER A 223 4.20 -10.78 -4.17
CA SER A 223 3.26 -11.88 -4.30
C SER A 223 3.70 -12.83 -5.42
N LEU A 224 3.66 -14.14 -5.14
CA LEU A 224 4.13 -15.20 -6.05
C LEU A 224 3.00 -15.65 -6.98
N ASN A 225 2.70 -14.80 -7.96
CA ASN A 225 1.72 -15.04 -9.00
C ASN A 225 2.33 -14.69 -10.36
N ARG A 226 2.39 -15.64 -11.28
CA ARG A 226 3.00 -15.48 -12.61
C ARG A 226 2.31 -14.46 -13.50
N ASN A 227 1.00 -14.30 -13.30
CA ASN A 227 0.18 -13.42 -14.13
C ASN A 227 0.07 -11.99 -13.58
N ASN A 228 0.89 -11.63 -12.58
CA ASN A 228 0.86 -10.29 -12.03
C ASN A 228 1.97 -9.39 -12.59
N HIS A 229 1.87 -8.12 -12.26
CA HIS A 229 2.79 -7.07 -12.68
C HIS A 229 4.18 -7.14 -12.01
N LYS A 230 4.42 -8.05 -11.04
CA LYS A 230 5.67 -8.12 -10.26
C LYS A 230 6.84 -8.74 -11.06
N ARG A 231 6.57 -9.65 -11.98
CA ARG A 231 7.52 -10.27 -12.92
C ARG A 231 8.76 -10.88 -12.23
N VAL A 232 8.54 -11.64 -11.16
CA VAL A 232 9.59 -12.23 -10.30
C VAL A 232 10.59 -13.08 -11.09
N ASP A 233 10.15 -13.74 -12.17
CA ASP A 233 11.03 -14.49 -13.09
C ASP A 233 12.24 -13.69 -13.58
N LEU A 234 12.07 -12.38 -13.82
CA LEU A 234 13.15 -11.52 -14.28
C LEU A 234 14.24 -11.35 -13.22
N ALA A 235 13.85 -11.27 -11.94
CA ALA A 235 14.82 -11.20 -10.83
C ALA A 235 15.59 -12.51 -10.69
N ILE A 236 14.93 -13.67 -10.77
CA ILE A 236 15.56 -14.99 -10.74
C ILE A 236 16.58 -15.10 -11.88
N ASN A 237 16.18 -14.75 -13.10
CA ASN A 237 17.06 -14.77 -14.29
C ASN A 237 18.25 -13.82 -14.18
N ALA A 238 18.10 -12.65 -13.55
CA ALA A 238 19.21 -11.73 -13.36
C ALA A 238 20.21 -12.25 -12.31
N VAL A 239 19.71 -12.76 -11.17
CA VAL A 239 20.57 -13.31 -10.10
C VAL A 239 21.28 -14.59 -10.56
N SER A 240 20.70 -15.40 -11.44
CA SER A 240 21.37 -16.59 -11.99
C SER A 240 22.68 -16.25 -12.72
N ARG A 241 22.81 -15.02 -13.25
CA ARG A 241 24.00 -14.50 -13.90
C ARG A 241 25.05 -13.92 -12.95
N LEU A 242 24.81 -13.99 -11.65
CA LEU A 242 25.72 -13.55 -10.58
C LEU A 242 26.10 -14.75 -9.71
N PRO A 243 27.09 -15.56 -10.10
CA PRO A 243 27.42 -16.82 -9.41
C PRO A 243 27.73 -16.65 -7.92
N GLN A 244 28.24 -15.48 -7.52
CA GLN A 244 28.57 -15.14 -6.13
C GLN A 244 27.38 -14.65 -5.31
N ALA A 245 26.22 -14.34 -5.91
CA ALA A 245 25.08 -13.78 -5.21
C ALA A 245 24.01 -14.85 -4.91
N SER A 246 23.28 -14.65 -3.84
CA SER A 246 22.09 -15.44 -3.49
C SER A 246 20.82 -14.61 -3.60
N LEU A 247 19.69 -15.29 -3.81
CA LEU A 247 18.34 -14.68 -3.88
C LEU A 247 17.52 -15.05 -2.64
N LEU A 248 17.01 -14.04 -1.94
CA LEU A 248 15.96 -14.21 -0.97
C LEU A 248 14.64 -13.73 -1.59
N LEU A 249 13.75 -14.65 -1.88
CA LEU A 249 12.42 -14.35 -2.42
C LEU A 249 11.43 -14.40 -1.25
N CYS A 250 10.95 -13.23 -0.82
CA CYS A 250 10.03 -13.12 0.30
C CYS A 250 8.62 -12.83 -0.20
N GLY A 251 7.72 -13.78 0.03
CA GLY A 251 6.32 -13.68 -0.38
C GLY A 251 5.63 -15.03 -0.48
N ASP A 252 4.34 -14.98 -0.78
CA ASP A 252 3.50 -16.15 -0.98
C ASP A 252 2.57 -15.95 -2.18
N GLY A 253 1.94 -17.02 -2.63
CA GLY A 253 1.00 -16.96 -3.73
C GLY A 253 0.79 -18.31 -4.43
N PRO A 254 -0.19 -18.38 -5.35
CA PRO A 254 -0.61 -19.64 -5.97
C PRO A 254 0.47 -20.30 -6.84
N ASP A 255 1.48 -19.54 -7.28
CA ASP A 255 2.55 -20.06 -8.14
C ASP A 255 3.89 -20.26 -7.39
N LYS A 256 3.86 -20.41 -6.05
CA LYS A 256 5.07 -20.61 -5.23
C LYS A 256 5.91 -21.80 -5.71
N ASP A 257 5.27 -22.93 -6.00
CA ASP A 257 5.96 -24.13 -6.48
C ASP A 257 6.62 -23.93 -7.86
N TYR A 258 6.00 -23.14 -8.72
CA TYR A 258 6.61 -22.76 -9.98
C TYR A 258 7.90 -21.96 -9.75
N TYR A 259 7.88 -20.96 -8.87
CA TYR A 259 9.07 -20.17 -8.55
C TYR A 259 10.15 -20.99 -7.85
N GLN A 260 9.75 -21.95 -7.00
CA GLN A 260 10.66 -22.91 -6.39
C GLN A 260 11.40 -23.69 -7.48
N ALA A 261 10.68 -24.31 -8.42
CA ALA A 261 11.28 -25.08 -9.53
C ALA A 261 12.18 -24.22 -10.43
N GLN A 262 11.83 -22.94 -10.68
CA GLN A 262 12.68 -22.02 -11.44
C GLN A 262 13.99 -21.69 -10.69
N CYS A 263 13.92 -21.45 -9.39
CA CYS A 263 15.09 -21.19 -8.56
C CYS A 263 15.99 -22.43 -8.47
N ASP A 264 15.45 -23.62 -8.28
CA ASP A 264 16.20 -24.88 -8.26
C ASP A 264 16.97 -25.08 -9.58
N LYS A 265 16.31 -24.86 -10.71
CA LYS A 265 16.89 -24.99 -12.04
C LYS A 265 18.00 -23.98 -12.34
N LEU A 266 17.84 -22.72 -11.93
CA LEU A 266 18.71 -21.61 -12.36
C LEU A 266 19.76 -21.22 -11.32
N LEU A 267 19.50 -21.42 -10.05
CA LEU A 267 20.36 -21.01 -8.94
C LEU A 267 20.98 -22.20 -8.19
N GLY A 268 20.27 -23.35 -8.17
CA GLY A 268 20.61 -24.47 -7.30
C GLY A 268 20.24 -24.23 -5.83
N SER A 269 20.03 -25.29 -5.07
CA SER A 269 19.45 -25.26 -3.72
C SER A 269 20.18 -24.39 -2.69
N ASN A 270 21.47 -24.12 -2.89
CA ASN A 270 22.31 -23.37 -1.94
C ASN A 270 22.34 -21.84 -2.18
N ARG A 271 21.72 -21.35 -3.25
CA ARG A 271 21.81 -19.93 -3.65
C ARG A 271 20.48 -19.20 -3.61
N PHE A 272 19.43 -19.81 -3.05
CA PHE A 272 18.18 -19.13 -2.87
C PHE A 272 17.40 -19.65 -1.67
N LYS A 273 16.45 -18.84 -1.22
CA LYS A 273 15.41 -19.23 -0.26
C LYS A 273 14.11 -18.52 -0.60
N ILE A 274 13.02 -19.27 -0.57
CA ILE A 274 11.67 -18.72 -0.67
C ILE A 274 11.03 -18.81 0.73
N CYS A 275 10.55 -17.68 1.25
CA CYS A 275 9.98 -17.61 2.59
C CYS A 275 8.86 -16.58 2.69
N THR A 276 8.07 -16.71 3.73
CA THR A 276 7.00 -15.77 4.06
C THR A 276 7.16 -15.37 5.53
N PHE A 277 7.03 -14.08 5.81
CA PHE A 277 7.11 -13.55 7.17
C PHE A 277 5.91 -12.65 7.45
N PRO A 278 5.46 -12.58 8.71
CA PRO A 278 4.50 -11.55 9.12
C PRO A 278 5.13 -10.17 8.98
N PHE A 279 4.29 -9.16 8.74
CA PHE A 279 4.75 -7.78 8.48
C PHE A 279 5.71 -7.25 9.55
N GLN A 280 5.46 -7.57 10.82
CA GLN A 280 6.29 -7.15 11.96
C GLN A 280 7.73 -7.66 11.88
N LYS A 281 7.98 -8.74 11.14
CA LYS A 281 9.31 -9.32 10.92
C LYS A 281 10.00 -8.81 9.66
N MET A 282 9.27 -8.12 8.78
CA MET A 282 9.84 -7.60 7.53
C MET A 282 11.03 -6.66 7.73
N PRO A 283 11.08 -5.79 8.76
CA PRO A 283 12.28 -4.98 9.00
C PRO A 283 13.56 -5.80 9.19
N GLU A 284 13.48 -6.95 9.89
CA GLU A 284 14.63 -7.85 10.06
C GLU A 284 15.03 -8.52 8.73
N VAL A 285 14.04 -8.85 7.87
CA VAL A 285 14.27 -9.41 6.54
C VAL A 285 15.02 -8.42 5.65
N TYR A 286 14.56 -7.15 5.59
CA TYR A 286 15.23 -6.12 4.81
C TYR A 286 16.67 -5.89 5.31
N ARG A 287 16.88 -5.77 6.61
CA ARG A 287 18.23 -5.59 7.19
C ARG A 287 19.19 -6.74 6.89
N SER A 288 18.67 -7.94 6.61
CA SER A 288 19.49 -9.11 6.29
C SER A 288 20.03 -9.11 4.86
N ALA A 289 19.46 -8.29 3.98
CA ALA A 289 19.87 -8.21 2.58
C ALA A 289 20.95 -7.15 2.32
N ASP A 290 21.54 -7.22 1.13
CA ASP A 290 22.55 -6.26 0.64
C ASP A 290 22.00 -5.40 -0.50
N ILE A 291 21.00 -5.92 -1.24
CA ILE A 291 20.31 -5.24 -2.35
C ILE A 291 18.82 -5.58 -2.24
N PHE A 292 17.98 -4.62 -2.55
CA PHE A 292 16.58 -4.87 -2.87
C PHE A 292 16.33 -4.78 -4.37
N THR A 293 15.51 -5.70 -4.90
CA THR A 293 15.11 -5.66 -6.30
C THR A 293 13.66 -6.06 -6.47
N LEU A 294 12.94 -5.36 -7.35
CA LEU A 294 11.61 -5.71 -7.78
C LEU A 294 11.38 -5.24 -9.21
N PRO A 295 11.32 -6.17 -10.20
CA PRO A 295 11.22 -5.81 -11.62
C PRO A 295 9.78 -5.55 -12.07
N SER A 296 8.93 -4.98 -11.21
CA SER A 296 7.52 -4.75 -11.50
C SER A 296 7.31 -3.78 -12.66
N ILE A 297 6.14 -3.90 -13.32
CA ILE A 297 5.65 -2.97 -14.33
C ILE A 297 4.25 -2.47 -13.92
N ASN A 298 3.96 -1.19 -14.18
CA ASN A 298 2.68 -0.59 -13.78
C ASN A 298 2.37 -0.77 -12.29
N GLU A 299 3.39 -0.82 -11.45
CA GLU A 299 3.23 -0.87 -10.00
C GLU A 299 2.53 0.42 -9.53
N PRO A 300 1.41 0.35 -8.80
CA PRO A 300 0.70 1.56 -8.37
C PRO A 300 1.54 2.49 -7.50
N PHE A 301 2.34 1.89 -6.59
CA PHE A 301 3.33 2.62 -5.78
C PHE A 301 4.53 1.73 -5.44
N GLY A 302 4.29 0.60 -4.75
CA GLY A 302 5.33 -0.34 -4.34
C GLY A 302 5.95 0.00 -2.98
N LEU A 303 5.20 -0.24 -1.90
CA LEU A 303 5.66 -0.06 -0.51
C LEU A 303 7.04 -0.69 -0.28
N ALA A 304 7.28 -1.88 -0.85
CA ALA A 304 8.55 -2.59 -0.71
C ALA A 304 9.79 -1.78 -1.14
N TYR A 305 9.66 -0.82 -2.07
CA TYR A 305 10.77 0.07 -2.43
C TYR A 305 11.11 1.03 -1.29
N ILE A 306 10.09 1.65 -0.69
CA ILE A 306 10.32 2.62 0.39
C ILE A 306 10.74 1.94 1.69
N GLU A 307 10.25 0.73 1.97
CA GLU A 307 10.69 -0.12 3.08
C GLU A 307 12.16 -0.52 2.94
N ALA A 308 12.57 -0.92 1.73
CA ALA A 308 13.96 -1.22 1.41
C ALA A 308 14.87 0.00 1.60
N MET A 309 14.48 1.15 1.04
CA MET A 309 15.24 2.40 1.19
C MET A 309 15.30 2.86 2.64
N ALA A 310 14.21 2.76 3.39
CA ALA A 310 14.17 3.06 4.82
C ALA A 310 15.10 2.15 5.63
N SER A 311 15.24 0.89 5.22
CA SER A 311 16.21 -0.06 5.80
C SER A 311 17.65 0.15 5.28
N GLY A 312 17.90 1.17 4.46
CA GLY A 312 19.21 1.52 3.95
C GLY A 312 19.67 0.70 2.74
N LEU A 313 18.81 -0.12 2.12
CA LEU A 313 19.17 -0.92 0.97
C LEU A 313 19.22 -0.09 -0.32
N PRO A 314 20.19 -0.32 -1.18
CA PRO A 314 20.12 0.14 -2.56
C PRO A 314 19.03 -0.62 -3.32
N VAL A 315 18.40 0.05 -4.27
CA VAL A 315 17.29 -0.50 -5.06
C VAL A 315 17.71 -0.69 -6.52
N VAL A 316 17.42 -1.86 -7.10
CA VAL A 316 17.51 -2.06 -8.55
C VAL A 316 16.12 -2.40 -9.08
N ALA A 317 15.60 -1.62 -10.01
CA ALA A 317 14.22 -1.75 -10.48
C ALA A 317 14.06 -1.36 -11.96
N THR A 318 12.84 -1.54 -12.47
CA THR A 318 12.43 -1.12 -13.81
C THR A 318 12.62 0.39 -13.99
N ASP A 319 13.17 0.80 -15.13
CA ASP A 319 13.28 2.21 -15.49
C ASP A 319 11.97 2.72 -16.08
N ASP A 320 11.17 3.36 -15.25
CA ASP A 320 9.98 4.10 -15.63
C ASP A 320 9.76 5.33 -14.74
N LYS A 321 8.81 6.18 -15.12
CA LYS A 321 8.59 7.46 -14.43
C LYS A 321 8.33 7.29 -12.95
N MET A 322 7.45 6.37 -12.54
CA MET A 322 7.10 6.20 -11.14
C MET A 322 8.31 5.75 -10.30
N ARG A 323 9.12 4.76 -10.80
CA ARG A 323 10.32 4.32 -10.08
C ARG A 323 11.39 5.40 -10.03
N ARG A 324 11.50 6.26 -11.08
CA ARG A 324 12.37 7.44 -11.03
C ARG A 324 11.94 8.40 -9.92
N ASP A 325 10.64 8.66 -9.79
CA ASP A 325 10.09 9.57 -8.79
C ASP A 325 10.23 9.03 -7.35
N ILE A 326 10.12 7.70 -7.17
CA ILE A 326 10.21 7.05 -5.84
C ILE A 326 11.66 6.80 -5.44
N ILE A 327 12.46 6.18 -6.32
CA ILE A 327 13.79 5.67 -5.99
C ILE A 327 14.84 6.78 -6.07
N GLY A 328 14.71 7.71 -7.03
CA GLY A 328 15.67 8.79 -7.19
C GLY A 328 17.11 8.27 -7.35
N ASP A 329 18.02 8.78 -6.53
CA ASP A 329 19.44 8.40 -6.50
C ASP A 329 19.77 7.26 -5.51
N SER A 330 18.74 6.58 -4.99
CA SER A 330 18.88 5.48 -4.01
C SER A 330 19.22 4.13 -4.65
N GLY A 331 19.46 4.10 -5.95
CA GLY A 331 19.74 2.84 -6.65
C GLY A 331 19.96 3.00 -8.15
N ILE A 332 19.70 1.93 -8.88
CA ILE A 332 19.88 1.89 -10.33
C ILE A 332 18.58 1.43 -10.99
N LEU A 333 18.08 2.22 -11.92
CA LEU A 333 16.96 1.86 -12.77
C LEU A 333 17.49 1.38 -14.13
N CYS A 334 16.90 0.29 -14.64
CA CYS A 334 17.39 -0.31 -15.88
C CYS A 334 16.28 -1.03 -16.65
N ASN A 335 16.61 -1.45 -17.87
CA ASN A 335 15.78 -2.38 -18.61
C ASN A 335 15.89 -3.79 -18.00
N VAL A 336 14.99 -4.11 -17.08
CA VAL A 336 14.94 -5.40 -16.37
C VAL A 336 14.54 -6.58 -17.27
N THR A 337 14.01 -6.33 -18.48
CA THR A 337 13.66 -7.40 -19.43
C THR A 337 14.89 -7.98 -20.13
N ASN A 338 16.04 -7.27 -20.09
CA ASN A 338 17.31 -7.79 -20.53
C ASN A 338 18.09 -8.35 -19.32
N PRO A 339 18.24 -9.67 -19.19
CA PRO A 339 18.84 -10.28 -18.00
C PRO A 339 20.33 -9.89 -17.79
N LYS A 340 21.06 -9.58 -18.85
CA LYS A 340 22.48 -9.12 -18.77
C LYS A 340 22.54 -7.71 -18.18
N ILE A 341 21.74 -6.77 -18.73
CA ILE A 341 21.67 -5.39 -18.23
C ILE A 341 21.22 -5.38 -16.76
N TYR A 342 20.24 -6.21 -16.42
CA TYR A 342 19.73 -6.29 -15.06
C TYR A 342 20.78 -6.86 -14.09
N ALA A 343 21.47 -7.95 -14.46
CA ALA A 343 22.57 -8.49 -13.66
C ALA A 343 23.73 -7.48 -13.50
N ASP A 344 24.06 -6.73 -14.54
CA ASP A 344 25.10 -5.69 -14.48
C ASP A 344 24.70 -4.54 -13.54
N ALA A 345 23.41 -4.15 -13.52
CA ALA A 345 22.87 -3.18 -12.57
C ALA A 345 22.99 -3.67 -11.11
N LEU A 346 22.62 -4.93 -10.84
CA LEU A 346 22.78 -5.56 -9.53
C LEU A 346 24.25 -5.61 -9.09
N ARG A 347 25.17 -5.95 -10.00
CA ARG A 347 26.61 -5.95 -9.73
C ARG A 347 27.15 -4.55 -9.46
N LYS A 348 26.71 -3.55 -10.24
CA LYS A 348 27.16 -2.17 -10.16
C LYS A 348 26.72 -1.50 -8.85
N VAL A 349 25.49 -1.77 -8.39
CA VAL A 349 24.96 -1.15 -7.18
C VAL A 349 25.73 -1.55 -5.93
N LEU A 350 26.31 -2.76 -5.89
CA LEU A 350 27.14 -3.26 -4.79
C LEU A 350 28.50 -2.54 -4.65
N LYS A 351 28.97 -1.88 -5.70
CA LYS A 351 30.28 -1.19 -5.69
C LYS A 351 30.24 0.19 -5.01
N ASN A 352 29.03 0.68 -4.71
CA ASN A 352 28.81 2.02 -4.17
C ASN A 352 28.05 1.94 -2.85
N ASN A 353 28.33 2.88 -1.94
CA ASN A 353 27.58 2.99 -0.70
C ASN A 353 26.31 3.82 -0.93
N TYR A 354 25.16 3.16 -0.95
CA TYR A 354 23.85 3.79 -1.10
C TYR A 354 23.09 3.98 0.23
N GLN A 355 23.57 3.43 1.33
CA GLN A 355 22.82 3.38 2.59
C GLN A 355 22.27 4.75 3.01
N GLN A 356 23.13 5.77 3.04
CA GLN A 356 22.71 7.11 3.45
C GLN A 356 21.76 7.74 2.41
N LYS A 357 22.00 7.53 1.11
CA LYS A 357 21.14 8.05 0.04
C LYS A 357 19.73 7.44 0.12
N SER A 358 19.68 6.10 0.25
CA SER A 358 18.41 5.36 0.41
C SER A 358 17.64 5.85 1.64
N ARG A 359 18.31 5.96 2.78
CA ARG A 359 17.69 6.44 4.02
C ARG A 359 17.18 7.88 3.88
N ASN A 360 17.98 8.77 3.33
CA ASN A 360 17.59 10.17 3.11
C ASN A 360 16.39 10.30 2.17
N ASN A 361 16.36 9.51 1.10
CA ASN A 361 15.24 9.50 0.17
C ASN A 361 13.94 8.97 0.82
N ALA A 362 14.05 7.93 1.68
CA ALA A 362 12.91 7.38 2.39
C ALA A 362 12.25 8.38 3.36
N PHE A 363 12.98 9.36 3.90
CA PHE A 363 12.42 10.38 4.81
C PHE A 363 11.22 11.12 4.23
N ARG A 364 11.22 11.40 2.94
CA ARG A 364 10.09 12.11 2.28
C ARG A 364 8.80 11.29 2.25
N PHE A 365 8.89 9.98 2.54
CA PHE A 365 7.78 9.05 2.66
C PHE A 365 7.48 8.65 4.12
N SER A 366 8.03 9.37 5.12
CA SER A 366 7.66 9.14 6.51
C SER A 366 6.14 9.24 6.69
N TRP A 367 5.54 8.31 7.42
CA TRP A 367 4.12 8.39 7.76
C TRP A 367 3.76 9.71 8.46
N ASP A 368 4.68 10.31 9.25
CA ASP A 368 4.46 11.61 9.88
C ASP A 368 4.22 12.71 8.83
N ILE A 369 5.04 12.73 7.76
CA ILE A 369 4.89 13.71 6.67
C ILE A 369 3.62 13.43 5.86
N ILE A 370 3.34 12.15 5.60
CA ILE A 370 2.15 11.75 4.84
C ILE A 370 0.87 12.08 5.62
N ALA A 371 0.83 11.77 6.92
CA ALA A 371 -0.33 12.07 7.76
C ALA A 371 -0.63 13.57 7.85
N LEU A 372 0.39 14.43 7.86
CA LEU A 372 0.18 15.88 7.80
C LEU A 372 -0.55 16.32 6.51
N LYS A 373 -0.18 15.73 5.37
CA LYS A 373 -0.88 16.01 4.10
C LYS A 373 -2.33 15.54 4.13
N TYR A 374 -2.59 14.37 4.71
CA TYR A 374 -3.95 13.87 4.88
C TYR A 374 -4.75 14.70 5.89
N ARG A 375 -4.14 15.13 7.00
CA ARG A 375 -4.78 16.06 7.96
C ARG A 375 -5.30 17.31 7.26
N ASP A 376 -4.44 17.96 6.47
CA ASP A 376 -4.80 19.20 5.79
C ASP A 376 -5.91 18.97 4.76
N LEU A 377 -5.84 17.87 4.00
CA LEU A 377 -6.87 17.50 3.03
C LEU A 377 -8.20 17.12 3.70
N ILE A 378 -8.19 16.45 4.85
CA ILE A 378 -9.37 16.12 5.64
C ILE A 378 -10.07 17.41 6.09
N LEU A 379 -9.32 18.36 6.67
CA LEU A 379 -9.87 19.66 7.11
C LEU A 379 -10.48 20.43 5.94
N GLU A 380 -9.77 20.49 4.81
CA GLU A 380 -10.27 21.11 3.58
C GLU A 380 -11.57 20.44 3.09
N THR A 381 -11.61 19.10 3.07
CA THR A 381 -12.77 18.32 2.63
C THR A 381 -14.01 18.59 3.51
N ILE A 382 -13.82 18.62 4.83
CA ILE A 382 -14.90 18.90 5.79
C ILE A 382 -15.42 20.35 5.63
N ASN A 383 -14.52 21.32 5.48
CA ASN A 383 -14.90 22.73 5.35
C ASN A 383 -15.71 22.99 4.08
N ILE A 384 -15.29 22.44 2.95
CA ILE A 384 -16.05 22.57 1.68
C ILE A 384 -17.43 21.93 1.79
N ALA A 385 -17.53 20.74 2.40
CA ALA A 385 -18.84 20.11 2.60
C ALA A 385 -19.77 20.95 3.45
N LYS A 386 -19.24 21.64 4.48
CA LYS A 386 -20.02 22.58 5.32
C LYS A 386 -20.48 23.82 4.55
N GLU A 387 -19.60 24.40 3.72
CA GLU A 387 -19.95 25.55 2.90
C GLU A 387 -21.06 25.22 1.89
N VAL A 388 -20.97 24.09 1.20
CA VAL A 388 -22.00 23.61 0.28
C VAL A 388 -23.34 23.37 0.99
N LYS A 389 -23.30 22.81 2.21
CA LYS A 389 -24.50 22.60 3.00
C LYS A 389 -25.13 23.92 3.49
N GLY A 390 -24.29 24.88 3.92
CA GLY A 390 -24.76 26.21 4.31
C GLY A 390 -25.41 26.99 3.19
N GLN A 391 -24.85 26.92 1.97
CA GLN A 391 -25.41 27.55 0.78
C GLN A 391 -26.78 26.98 0.38
N ARG A 392 -26.99 25.66 0.49
CA ARG A 392 -28.29 25.03 0.20
C ARG A 392 -29.38 25.48 1.18
N LEU A 393 -29.07 25.59 2.46
CA LEU A 393 -30.02 26.09 3.46
C LEU A 393 -30.45 27.53 3.24
N ASN A 394 -29.57 28.37 2.71
CA ASN A 394 -29.86 29.78 2.40
C ASN A 394 -30.64 29.98 1.08
N VAL A 395 -30.76 28.98 0.22
CA VAL A 395 -31.54 29.03 -1.04
C VAL A 395 -32.95 28.45 -0.86
N GLU A 396 -33.15 27.59 0.14
CA GLU A 396 -34.44 26.96 0.44
C GLU A 396 -35.24 27.71 1.52
N GLY A 397 -34.69 28.75 2.14
CA GLY A 397 -35.35 29.65 3.10
C GLY A 397 -35.63 31.03 2.50
#